data_f7ce1a23961afbd43d099566b2efbbe4
#
_entry.id   f7ce1a23961afbd43d099566b2efbbe4
#
_cell.length_a   1.000
_cell.length_b   1.000
_cell.length_c   1.000
_cell.angle_alpha   90.00
_cell.angle_beta   90.00
_cell.angle_gamma   90.00
#
_symmetry.space_group_name_H-M   'P 1'
#
loop_
_entity.id
_entity.type
_entity.pdbx_description
1 polymer ?
#
loop_
_entity_poly.entity_id
_entity_poly.type
_entity_poly.pdbx_seq_one_letter_code
_entity_poly.pdbx_strand_id
1 'polypeptide(L)'
;DVTEEQIAAALARLRATTSQRPPPYSAVKQAGQRLYQLARRGVEVEPPPRSIAIESLDLLAWQPPHVTFEVRCSPGTYVRSLAHDLGQLLGVGGHLTALVRLRSGHWRIEEAITLETLQSAVASQDWIRLLHPLEAAVHHLPRLDLDAAAVTRLAQGQSVAVADAPPVELVRVYAPDGALCALAQPSAEQPGWWQPKKVFNVG
;
A
#
# COMPACT_ATOMS: atom_id res chain seq x y z
N ASP A 1 32.80 -2.73 -17.70
CA ASP A 1 31.76 -1.74 -18.05
C ASP A 1 30.43 -2.48 -18.19
N VAL A 2 29.38 -1.93 -17.57
CA VAL A 2 28.02 -2.50 -17.65
C VAL A 2 27.37 -2.06 -18.97
N THR A 3 26.67 -2.98 -19.65
CA THR A 3 25.93 -2.67 -20.89
C THR A 3 24.43 -2.62 -20.62
N GLU A 4 23.68 -1.99 -21.56
CA GLU A 4 22.22 -1.91 -21.48
C GLU A 4 21.57 -3.30 -21.54
N GLU A 5 22.11 -4.23 -22.34
CA GLU A 5 21.64 -5.61 -22.42
C GLU A 5 21.80 -6.36 -21.09
N GLN A 6 22.92 -6.13 -20.40
CA GLN A 6 23.15 -6.72 -19.08
C GLN A 6 22.14 -6.18 -18.05
N ILE A 7 21.85 -4.87 -18.09
CA ILE A 7 20.83 -4.25 -17.23
C ILE A 7 19.46 -4.84 -17.52
N ALA A 8 19.05 -4.91 -18.78
CA ALA A 8 17.76 -5.46 -19.18
C ALA A 8 17.61 -6.93 -18.74
N ALA A 9 18.66 -7.74 -18.90
CA ALA A 9 18.68 -9.13 -18.44
C ALA A 9 18.59 -9.23 -16.91
N ALA A 10 19.26 -8.36 -16.16
CA ALA A 10 19.20 -8.32 -14.71
C ALA A 10 17.81 -7.89 -14.21
N LEU A 11 17.19 -6.88 -14.82
CA LEU A 11 15.82 -6.45 -14.52
C LEU A 11 14.80 -7.58 -14.77
N ALA A 12 14.93 -8.31 -15.89
CA ALA A 12 14.08 -9.47 -16.20
C ALA A 12 14.19 -10.56 -15.11
N ARG A 13 15.39 -10.81 -14.57
CA ARG A 13 15.59 -11.74 -13.45
C ARG A 13 14.93 -11.23 -12.18
N LEU A 14 15.08 -9.94 -11.85
CA LEU A 14 14.45 -9.32 -10.68
C LEU A 14 12.93 -9.35 -10.77
N ARG A 15 12.36 -9.14 -11.95
CA ARG A 15 10.91 -9.23 -12.18
C ARG A 15 10.33 -10.59 -11.79
N ALA A 16 11.09 -11.67 -11.98
CA ALA A 16 10.68 -13.02 -11.60
C ALA A 16 10.80 -13.31 -10.09
N THR A 17 11.30 -12.35 -9.29
CA THR A 17 11.48 -12.54 -7.85
C THR A 17 10.13 -12.49 -7.13
N THR A 18 9.87 -13.51 -6.32
CA THR A 18 8.64 -13.63 -5.51
C THR A 18 8.87 -13.41 -4.01
N SER A 19 10.10 -13.15 -3.62
CA SER A 19 10.51 -12.99 -2.23
C SER A 19 11.62 -11.95 -2.11
N GLN A 20 11.58 -11.11 -1.07
CA GLN A 20 12.54 -10.05 -0.85
C GLN A 20 12.87 -9.92 0.65
N ARG A 21 14.14 -9.72 0.99
CA ARG A 21 14.53 -9.34 2.35
C ARG A 21 14.35 -7.84 2.54
N PRO A 22 13.60 -7.41 3.58
CA PRO A 22 13.49 -5.99 3.92
C PRO A 22 14.88 -5.39 4.22
N PRO A 23 15.13 -4.14 3.83
CA PRO A 23 16.40 -3.50 4.16
C PRO A 23 16.49 -3.24 5.67
N PRO A 24 17.71 -3.17 6.25
CA PRO A 24 17.91 -2.93 7.69
C PRO A 24 17.21 -1.65 8.19
N TYR A 25 17.23 -0.60 7.38
CA TYR A 25 16.52 0.66 7.68
C TYR A 25 15.07 0.61 7.20
N SER A 26 14.25 -0.25 7.83
CA SER A 26 12.81 -0.36 7.58
C SER A 26 12.01 -0.35 8.89
N ALA A 27 10.70 -0.09 8.77
CA ALA A 27 9.76 -0.10 9.91
C ALA A 27 9.28 -1.52 10.29
N VAL A 28 9.77 -2.55 9.62
CA VAL A 28 9.48 -3.94 9.94
C VAL A 28 9.89 -4.24 11.37
N LYS A 29 9.05 -4.96 12.10
CA LYS A 29 9.35 -5.41 13.46
C LYS A 29 9.92 -6.83 13.43
N GLN A 30 10.97 -7.05 14.21
CA GLN A 30 11.53 -8.35 14.53
C GLN A 30 11.68 -8.45 16.05
N ALA A 31 11.14 -9.51 16.65
CA ALA A 31 11.09 -9.67 18.12
C ALA A 31 10.56 -8.41 18.86
N GLY A 32 9.52 -7.76 18.32
CA GLY A 32 8.91 -6.58 18.91
C GLY A 32 9.61 -5.23 18.63
N GLN A 33 10.85 -5.24 18.14
CA GLN A 33 11.63 -4.03 17.84
C GLN A 33 11.64 -3.74 16.33
N ARG A 34 11.68 -2.46 15.96
CA ARG A 34 11.77 -2.06 14.55
C ARG A 34 13.20 -2.21 14.04
N LEU A 35 13.37 -2.75 12.82
CA LEU A 35 14.70 -3.01 12.23
C LEU A 35 15.57 -1.75 12.19
N TYR A 36 15.02 -0.59 11.85
CA TYR A 36 15.78 0.66 11.83
C TYR A 36 16.37 1.05 13.20
N GLN A 37 15.69 0.67 14.31
CA GLN A 37 16.18 0.94 15.67
C GLN A 37 17.37 0.02 16.00
N LEU A 38 17.33 -1.22 15.56
CA LEU A 38 18.43 -2.18 15.71
C LEU A 38 19.61 -1.76 14.85
N ALA A 39 19.38 -1.41 13.59
CA ALA A 39 20.43 -0.95 12.68
C ALA A 39 21.16 0.30 13.20
N ARG A 40 20.45 1.29 13.79
CA ARG A 40 21.06 2.47 14.41
C ARG A 40 21.91 2.15 15.63
N ARG A 41 21.68 1.03 16.29
CA ARG A 41 22.49 0.54 17.43
C ARG A 41 23.66 -0.30 16.98
N GLY A 42 23.90 -0.45 15.67
CA GLY A 42 24.94 -1.30 15.12
C GLY A 42 24.65 -2.80 15.25
N VAL A 43 23.41 -3.19 15.58
CA VAL A 43 23.02 -4.59 15.62
C VAL A 43 22.76 -5.06 14.20
N GLU A 44 23.55 -6.01 13.75
CA GLU A 44 23.37 -6.66 12.46
C GLU A 44 22.16 -7.60 12.55
N VAL A 45 21.14 -7.37 11.71
CA VAL A 45 19.90 -8.14 11.73
C VAL A 45 19.58 -8.57 10.32
N GLU A 46 19.42 -9.87 10.13
CA GLU A 46 18.87 -10.44 8.90
C GLU A 46 17.38 -10.70 9.07
N PRO A 47 16.49 -9.83 8.56
CA PRO A 47 15.06 -10.08 8.61
C PRO A 47 14.68 -11.25 7.69
N PRO A 48 13.66 -12.03 8.06
CA PRO A 48 13.15 -13.09 7.20
C PRO A 48 12.64 -12.51 5.87
N PRO A 49 12.82 -13.25 4.77
CA PRO A 49 12.29 -12.84 3.48
C PRO A 49 10.76 -12.76 3.54
N ARG A 50 10.18 -11.84 2.75
CA ARG A 50 8.75 -11.63 2.64
C ARG A 50 8.32 -11.84 1.20
N SER A 51 7.15 -12.42 1.02
CA SER A 51 6.52 -12.55 -0.29
C SER A 51 6.25 -11.18 -0.89
N ILE A 52 6.61 -11.03 -2.15
CA ILE A 52 6.34 -9.86 -2.98
C ILE A 52 5.84 -10.33 -4.36
N ALA A 53 5.19 -9.42 -5.08
CA ALA A 53 4.88 -9.62 -6.49
C ALA A 53 5.34 -8.40 -7.28
N ILE A 54 6.06 -8.62 -8.37
CA ILE A 54 6.49 -7.58 -9.32
C ILE A 54 5.71 -7.81 -10.61
N GLU A 55 4.75 -6.94 -10.90
CA GLU A 55 3.91 -7.02 -12.10
C GLU A 55 4.70 -6.61 -13.35
N SER A 56 5.41 -5.47 -13.23
CA SER A 56 6.32 -4.98 -14.27
C SER A 56 7.57 -4.37 -13.66
N LEU A 57 8.68 -4.42 -14.41
CA LEU A 57 9.95 -3.79 -14.07
C LEU A 57 10.66 -3.46 -15.38
N ASP A 58 10.57 -2.21 -15.78
CA ASP A 58 10.89 -1.76 -17.13
C ASP A 58 12.03 -0.74 -17.10
N LEU A 59 13.05 -0.95 -17.94
CA LEU A 59 14.13 0.02 -18.11
C LEU A 59 13.60 1.23 -18.89
N LEU A 60 13.76 2.43 -18.31
CA LEU A 60 13.37 3.68 -18.97
C LEU A 60 14.57 4.41 -19.60
N ALA A 61 15.73 4.39 -18.91
CA ALA A 61 16.93 5.02 -19.41
C ALA A 61 18.18 4.41 -18.80
N TRP A 62 19.26 4.35 -19.60
CA TRP A 62 20.61 4.08 -19.16
C TRP A 62 21.53 5.25 -19.50
N GLN A 63 22.00 5.95 -18.50
CA GLN A 63 22.95 7.06 -18.60
C GLN A 63 24.05 6.84 -17.56
N PRO A 64 25.13 6.15 -17.92
CA PRO A 64 26.16 5.77 -16.95
C PRO A 64 26.60 6.91 -16.02
N PRO A 65 26.65 6.67 -14.71
CA PRO A 65 26.41 5.43 -13.99
C PRO A 65 24.93 5.23 -13.55
N HIS A 66 23.97 5.97 -14.09
CA HIS A 66 22.58 6.01 -13.65
C HIS A 66 21.66 5.12 -14.50
N VAL A 67 20.92 4.23 -13.84
CA VAL A 67 19.84 3.43 -14.41
C VAL A 67 18.50 3.98 -13.91
N THR A 68 17.61 4.33 -14.83
CA THR A 68 16.22 4.69 -14.50
C THR A 68 15.30 3.54 -14.90
N PHE A 69 14.50 3.07 -13.96
CA PHE A 69 13.51 2.03 -14.22
C PHE A 69 12.18 2.35 -13.55
N GLU A 70 11.09 1.86 -14.13
CA GLU A 70 9.76 1.89 -13.53
C GLU A 70 9.42 0.50 -12.99
N VAL A 71 8.79 0.46 -11.82
CA VAL A 71 8.35 -0.79 -11.19
C VAL A 71 6.88 -0.69 -10.76
N ARG A 72 6.10 -1.71 -11.12
CA ARG A 72 4.78 -1.97 -10.56
C ARG A 72 4.84 -3.21 -9.69
N CYS A 73 4.52 -3.07 -8.42
CA CYS A 73 4.72 -4.14 -7.44
C CYS A 73 3.68 -4.12 -6.32
N SER A 74 3.58 -5.23 -5.62
CA SER A 74 2.72 -5.39 -4.45
C SER A 74 3.12 -4.45 -3.29
N PRO A 75 2.19 -4.10 -2.40
CA PRO A 75 2.52 -3.43 -1.14
C PRO A 75 3.59 -4.20 -0.35
N GLY A 76 4.49 -3.45 0.30
CA GLY A 76 5.59 -4.04 1.07
C GLY A 76 6.85 -4.34 0.28
N THR A 77 6.85 -4.21 -1.04
CA THR A 77 8.06 -4.30 -1.87
C THR A 77 8.97 -3.08 -1.61
N TYR A 78 10.23 -3.32 -1.36
CA TYR A 78 11.24 -2.29 -1.14
C TYR A 78 12.04 -2.01 -2.42
N VAL A 79 11.78 -0.88 -3.05
CA VAL A 79 12.51 -0.47 -4.27
C VAL A 79 14.00 -0.26 -3.98
N ARG A 80 14.35 0.11 -2.74
CA ARG A 80 15.76 0.17 -2.31
C ARG A 80 16.46 -1.18 -2.39
N SER A 81 15.78 -2.27 -2.01
CA SER A 81 16.35 -3.62 -2.16
C SER A 81 16.45 -4.01 -3.63
N LEU A 82 15.49 -3.62 -4.48
CA LEU A 82 15.59 -3.88 -5.92
C LEU A 82 16.82 -3.20 -6.54
N ALA A 83 17.11 -1.95 -6.15
CA ALA A 83 18.30 -1.25 -6.64
C ALA A 83 19.61 -1.91 -6.16
N HIS A 84 19.64 -2.35 -4.89
CA HIS A 84 20.76 -3.12 -4.33
C HIS A 84 20.96 -4.43 -5.10
N ASP A 85 19.89 -5.20 -5.26
CA ASP A 85 19.92 -6.52 -5.91
C ASP A 85 20.30 -6.40 -7.39
N LEU A 86 19.86 -5.34 -8.09
CA LEU A 86 20.29 -5.02 -9.45
C LEU A 86 21.80 -4.83 -9.50
N GLY A 87 22.35 -4.01 -8.60
CA GLY A 87 23.79 -3.79 -8.52
C GLY A 87 24.59 -5.07 -8.21
N GLN A 88 24.06 -5.96 -7.36
CA GLN A 88 24.67 -7.25 -7.07
C GLN A 88 24.67 -8.17 -8.31
N LEU A 89 23.57 -8.23 -9.04
CA LEU A 89 23.44 -9.02 -10.27
C LEU A 89 24.41 -8.55 -11.36
N LEU A 90 24.70 -7.24 -11.40
CA LEU A 90 25.66 -6.63 -12.32
C LEU A 90 27.12 -6.69 -11.83
N GLY A 91 27.36 -7.08 -10.57
CA GLY A 91 28.69 -7.18 -9.98
C GLY A 91 29.35 -5.83 -9.63
N VAL A 92 28.60 -4.73 -9.65
CA VAL A 92 29.14 -3.36 -9.44
C VAL A 92 28.56 -2.68 -8.19
N GLY A 93 27.62 -3.33 -7.49
CA GLY A 93 26.85 -2.69 -6.43
C GLY A 93 25.84 -1.68 -6.96
N GLY A 94 24.89 -1.26 -6.09
CA GLY A 94 23.88 -0.29 -6.48
C GLY A 94 23.09 0.26 -5.30
N HIS A 95 22.60 1.48 -5.45
CA HIS A 95 21.70 2.14 -4.47
C HIS A 95 20.75 3.10 -5.17
N LEU A 96 19.64 3.43 -4.52
CA LEU A 96 18.73 4.45 -5.02
C LEU A 96 19.31 5.85 -4.81
N THR A 97 19.30 6.65 -5.88
CA THR A 97 19.60 8.09 -5.83
C THR A 97 18.34 8.94 -5.82
N ALA A 98 17.26 8.46 -6.43
CA ALA A 98 15.96 9.12 -6.45
C ALA A 98 14.84 8.06 -6.48
N LEU A 99 13.68 8.41 -5.94
CA LEU A 99 12.47 7.59 -5.97
C LEU A 99 11.25 8.49 -6.06
N VAL A 100 10.43 8.26 -7.07
CA VAL A 100 9.13 8.92 -7.24
C VAL A 100 8.05 7.85 -7.21
N ARG A 101 7.03 8.05 -6.36
CA ARG A 101 5.84 7.19 -6.36
C ARG A 101 4.81 7.77 -7.33
N LEU A 102 4.63 7.13 -8.46
CA LEU A 102 3.69 7.56 -9.49
C LEU A 102 2.24 7.19 -9.16
N ARG A 103 2.05 6.10 -8.38
CA ARG A 103 0.72 5.59 -8.06
C ARG A 103 0.68 4.88 -6.71
N SER A 104 -0.46 4.96 -6.02
CA SER A 104 -0.77 4.19 -4.81
C SER A 104 -2.25 3.77 -4.82
N GLY A 105 -2.54 2.49 -5.08
CA GLY A 105 -3.90 2.03 -5.38
C GLY A 105 -4.42 2.70 -6.65
N HIS A 106 -5.54 3.43 -6.55
CA HIS A 106 -6.10 4.22 -7.65
C HIS A 106 -5.57 5.66 -7.72
N TRP A 107 -4.96 6.17 -6.65
CA TRP A 107 -4.41 7.52 -6.60
C TRP A 107 -3.17 7.67 -7.48
N ARG A 108 -3.11 8.73 -8.26
CA ARG A 108 -2.02 9.04 -9.19
C ARG A 108 -1.30 10.30 -8.76
N ILE A 109 -0.03 10.42 -9.11
CA ILE A 109 0.78 11.60 -8.76
C ILE A 109 0.26 12.87 -9.41
N GLU A 110 -0.36 12.77 -10.58
CA GLU A 110 -0.92 13.90 -11.32
C GLU A 110 -2.11 14.54 -10.58
N GLU A 111 -2.76 13.77 -9.68
CA GLU A 111 -3.88 14.22 -8.84
C GLU A 111 -3.41 14.71 -7.47
N ALA A 112 -2.13 14.56 -7.16
CA ALA A 112 -1.58 14.97 -5.88
C ALA A 112 -1.40 16.49 -5.82
N ILE A 113 -1.58 17.05 -4.63
CA ILE A 113 -1.27 18.45 -4.35
C ILE A 113 0.10 18.59 -3.70
N THR A 114 0.77 19.72 -3.88
CA THR A 114 2.04 20.00 -3.20
C THR A 114 1.82 20.38 -1.74
N LEU A 115 2.88 20.29 -0.93
CA LEU A 115 2.83 20.77 0.46
C LEU A 115 2.57 22.29 0.54
N GLU A 116 3.10 23.06 -0.41
CA GLU A 116 2.88 24.51 -0.50
C GLU A 116 1.40 24.81 -0.76
N THR A 117 0.75 24.06 -1.66
CA THR A 117 -0.68 24.18 -1.92
C THR A 117 -1.48 23.90 -0.66
N LEU A 118 -1.15 22.81 0.06
CA LEU A 118 -1.83 22.47 1.31
C LEU A 118 -1.62 23.54 2.37
N GLN A 119 -0.38 24.04 2.56
CA GLN A 119 -0.06 25.08 3.53
C GLN A 119 -0.83 26.38 3.24
N SER A 120 -0.91 26.78 1.99
CA SER A 120 -1.66 27.97 1.57
C SER A 120 -3.15 27.81 1.84
N ALA A 121 -3.74 26.64 1.54
CA ALA A 121 -5.14 26.34 1.80
C ALA A 121 -5.46 26.31 3.31
N VAL A 122 -4.55 25.80 4.13
CA VAL A 122 -4.70 25.82 5.60
C VAL A 122 -4.66 27.25 6.12
N ALA A 123 -3.75 28.09 5.65
CA ALA A 123 -3.65 29.49 6.04
C ALA A 123 -4.90 30.31 5.67
N SER A 124 -5.53 29.99 4.53
CA SER A 124 -6.79 30.62 4.08
C SER A 124 -8.05 29.93 4.62
N GLN A 125 -7.93 28.91 5.45
CA GLN A 125 -9.04 28.09 5.97
C GLN A 125 -9.89 27.39 4.89
N ASP A 126 -9.33 27.17 3.70
CA ASP A 126 -10.00 26.60 2.52
C ASP A 126 -9.52 25.13 2.21
N TRP A 127 -8.88 24.50 3.16
CA TRP A 127 -8.28 23.18 2.99
C TRP A 127 -9.31 22.06 2.82
N ILE A 128 -10.58 22.25 3.29
CA ILE A 128 -11.64 21.25 3.21
C ILE A 128 -11.92 20.86 1.75
N ARG A 129 -11.83 21.80 0.81
CA ARG A 129 -12.01 21.53 -0.63
C ARG A 129 -10.97 20.59 -1.23
N LEU A 130 -9.81 20.45 -0.56
CA LEU A 130 -8.74 19.56 -0.99
C LEU A 130 -8.91 18.13 -0.47
N LEU A 131 -9.88 17.90 0.41
CA LEU A 131 -10.15 16.57 0.94
C LEU A 131 -11.04 15.79 -0.02
N HIS A 132 -10.61 14.57 -0.30
CA HIS A 132 -11.50 13.61 -0.93
C HIS A 132 -12.49 13.04 0.08
N PRO A 133 -13.72 12.68 -0.35
CA PRO A 133 -14.64 11.93 0.50
C PRO A 133 -13.99 10.63 0.99
N LEU A 134 -14.34 10.18 2.19
CA LEU A 134 -13.82 8.94 2.77
C LEU A 134 -14.02 7.73 1.86
N GLU A 135 -15.14 7.70 1.15
CA GLU A 135 -15.51 6.67 0.17
C GLU A 135 -14.48 6.52 -0.96
N ALA A 136 -13.82 7.60 -1.35
CA ALA A 136 -12.81 7.57 -2.41
C ALA A 136 -11.67 6.60 -2.08
N ALA A 137 -11.31 6.46 -0.80
CA ALA A 137 -10.26 5.55 -0.37
C ALA A 137 -10.65 4.07 -0.47
N VAL A 138 -11.95 3.77 -0.46
CA VAL A 138 -12.49 2.41 -0.38
C VAL A 138 -13.42 2.05 -1.53
N HIS A 139 -13.52 2.90 -2.57
CA HIS A 139 -14.47 2.71 -3.68
C HIS A 139 -14.26 1.38 -4.44
N HIS A 140 -13.06 0.79 -4.37
CA HIS A 140 -12.72 -0.50 -4.97
C HIS A 140 -13.36 -1.69 -4.25
N LEU A 141 -13.87 -1.50 -3.02
CA LEU A 141 -14.57 -2.55 -2.28
C LEU A 141 -16.02 -2.64 -2.73
N PRO A 142 -16.63 -3.83 -2.75
CA PRO A 142 -18.05 -3.99 -3.00
C PRO A 142 -18.89 -3.22 -1.98
N ARG A 143 -20.03 -2.69 -2.45
CA ARG A 143 -21.00 -1.97 -1.64
C ARG A 143 -21.99 -2.94 -1.00
N LEU A 144 -22.36 -2.66 0.24
CA LEU A 144 -23.43 -3.32 1.00
C LEU A 144 -24.30 -2.26 1.65
N ASP A 145 -25.59 -2.24 1.28
CA ASP A 145 -26.56 -1.34 1.89
C ASP A 145 -27.28 -2.07 3.01
N LEU A 146 -27.37 -1.46 4.19
CA LEU A 146 -28.04 -2.02 5.35
C LEU A 146 -29.14 -1.10 5.86
N ASP A 147 -30.13 -1.67 6.54
CA ASP A 147 -31.14 -0.89 7.24
C ASP A 147 -30.59 -0.21 8.51
N ALA A 148 -31.35 0.71 9.08
CA ALA A 148 -30.95 1.49 10.23
C ALA A 148 -30.67 0.62 11.48
N ALA A 149 -31.41 -0.48 11.66
CA ALA A 149 -31.21 -1.38 12.78
C ALA A 149 -29.88 -2.15 12.68
N ALA A 150 -29.57 -2.66 11.50
CA ALA A 150 -28.31 -3.33 11.22
C ALA A 150 -27.10 -2.38 11.33
N VAL A 151 -27.23 -1.14 10.82
CA VAL A 151 -26.21 -0.08 10.99
C VAL A 151 -25.93 0.21 12.47
N THR A 152 -27.00 0.36 13.27
CA THR A 152 -26.86 0.59 14.73
C THR A 152 -26.10 -0.56 15.42
N ARG A 153 -26.41 -1.81 15.07
CA ARG A 153 -25.73 -2.98 15.61
C ARG A 153 -24.25 -3.01 15.21
N LEU A 154 -23.94 -2.76 13.92
CA LEU A 154 -22.55 -2.65 13.46
C LEU A 154 -21.79 -1.54 14.18
N ALA A 155 -22.42 -0.38 14.42
CA ALA A 155 -21.81 0.73 15.14
C ALA A 155 -21.45 0.37 16.58
N GLN A 156 -22.20 -0.56 17.19
CA GLN A 156 -21.93 -1.12 18.52
C GLN A 156 -20.92 -2.29 18.50
N GLY A 157 -20.33 -2.59 17.36
CA GLY A 157 -19.38 -3.69 17.23
C GLY A 157 -20.01 -5.07 17.05
N GLN A 158 -21.34 -5.15 16.92
CA GLN A 158 -22.08 -6.42 16.77
C GLN A 158 -22.09 -6.89 15.31
N SER A 159 -22.18 -8.21 15.13
CA SER A 159 -22.38 -8.79 13.80
C SER A 159 -23.84 -8.66 13.34
N VAL A 160 -24.04 -8.64 12.03
CA VAL A 160 -25.35 -8.60 11.38
C VAL A 160 -25.47 -9.72 10.33
N ALA A 161 -26.66 -10.29 10.17
CA ALA A 161 -26.94 -11.25 9.12
C ALA A 161 -27.18 -10.51 7.80
N VAL A 162 -26.63 -11.01 6.71
CA VAL A 162 -26.79 -10.46 5.36
C VAL A 162 -27.07 -11.61 4.41
N ALA A 163 -28.30 -11.66 3.85
CA ALA A 163 -28.76 -12.80 3.07
C ALA A 163 -28.00 -12.96 1.74
N ASP A 164 -27.75 -11.88 1.02
CA ASP A 164 -27.16 -11.89 -0.32
C ASP A 164 -25.80 -11.16 -0.36
N ALA A 165 -24.98 -11.39 0.67
CA ALA A 165 -23.67 -10.75 0.74
C ALA A 165 -22.73 -11.29 -0.36
N PRO A 166 -21.91 -10.41 -0.98
CA PRO A 166 -20.96 -10.85 -2.00
C PRO A 166 -19.89 -11.78 -1.39
N PRO A 167 -19.36 -12.75 -2.15
CA PRO A 167 -18.33 -13.67 -1.68
C PRO A 167 -16.95 -13.04 -1.67
N VAL A 168 -16.76 -12.03 -0.79
CA VAL A 168 -15.53 -11.23 -0.67
C VAL A 168 -15.11 -11.11 0.79
N GLU A 169 -13.85 -10.76 1.01
CA GLU A 169 -13.28 -10.61 2.36
C GLU A 169 -13.67 -9.32 3.05
N LEU A 170 -14.02 -8.28 2.30
CA LEU A 170 -14.30 -6.94 2.84
C LEU A 170 -15.30 -6.20 1.97
N VAL A 171 -16.25 -5.52 2.61
CA VAL A 171 -17.23 -4.65 1.97
C VAL A 171 -17.26 -3.27 2.62
N ARG A 172 -17.71 -2.28 1.87
CA ARG A 172 -18.09 -0.96 2.38
C ARG A 172 -19.58 -0.92 2.66
N VAL A 173 -19.96 -0.53 3.87
CA VAL A 173 -21.33 -0.56 4.36
C VAL A 173 -21.91 0.85 4.36
N TYR A 174 -23.10 0.96 3.81
CA TYR A 174 -23.86 2.22 3.72
C TYR A 174 -25.14 2.17 4.54
N ALA A 175 -25.43 3.28 5.19
CA ALA A 175 -26.69 3.52 5.88
C ALA A 175 -27.81 3.93 4.87
N PRO A 176 -29.09 3.92 5.28
CA PRO A 176 -30.20 4.26 4.39
C PRO A 176 -30.16 5.70 3.83
N ASP A 177 -29.47 6.61 4.49
CA ASP A 177 -29.22 7.99 4.04
C ASP A 177 -28.09 8.10 3.00
N GLY A 178 -27.47 6.98 2.66
CA GLY A 178 -26.34 6.92 1.73
C GLY A 178 -24.98 7.23 2.35
N ALA A 179 -24.87 7.37 3.67
CA ALA A 179 -23.60 7.59 4.34
C ALA A 179 -22.78 6.29 4.47
N LEU A 180 -21.47 6.36 4.19
CA LEU A 180 -20.53 5.26 4.47
C LEU A 180 -20.35 5.14 5.97
N CYS A 181 -20.85 4.05 6.58
CA CYS A 181 -20.85 3.87 8.03
C CYS A 181 -19.83 2.86 8.54
N ALA A 182 -19.42 1.87 7.73
CA ALA A 182 -18.46 0.87 8.17
C ALA A 182 -17.74 0.19 7.00
N LEU A 183 -16.63 -0.47 7.34
CA LEU A 183 -16.11 -1.62 6.60
C LEU A 183 -16.44 -2.87 7.37
N ALA A 184 -16.97 -3.89 6.72
CA ALA A 184 -17.35 -5.15 7.34
C ALA A 184 -16.71 -6.33 6.61
N GLN A 185 -16.47 -7.41 7.35
CA GLN A 185 -15.92 -8.68 6.86
C GLN A 185 -16.83 -9.84 7.29
N PRO A 186 -16.81 -10.98 6.57
CA PRO A 186 -17.51 -12.17 7.03
C PRO A 186 -17.10 -12.56 8.44
N SER A 187 -18.07 -12.97 9.26
CA SER A 187 -17.78 -13.52 10.58
C SER A 187 -17.14 -14.90 10.45
N ALA A 188 -16.03 -15.13 11.13
CA ALA A 188 -15.40 -16.45 11.19
C ALA A 188 -16.22 -17.45 12.04
N GLU A 189 -17.06 -16.95 12.97
CA GLU A 189 -17.80 -17.76 13.92
C GLU A 189 -19.22 -18.13 13.40
N GLN A 190 -19.80 -17.26 12.54
CA GLN A 190 -21.19 -17.38 12.11
C GLN A 190 -21.30 -17.21 10.58
N PRO A 191 -21.43 -18.30 9.82
CA PRO A 191 -21.67 -18.24 8.37
C PRO A 191 -22.90 -17.38 8.03
N GLY A 192 -22.78 -16.51 7.02
CA GLY A 192 -23.84 -15.56 6.62
C GLY A 192 -23.94 -14.32 7.47
N TRP A 193 -23.09 -14.18 8.50
CA TRP A 193 -23.00 -12.98 9.32
C TRP A 193 -21.77 -12.14 8.97
N TRP A 194 -21.90 -10.83 9.13
CA TRP A 194 -20.86 -9.87 8.87
C TRP A 194 -20.53 -9.08 10.12
N GLN A 195 -19.24 -8.96 10.45
CA GLN A 195 -18.76 -8.21 11.59
C GLN A 195 -18.04 -6.95 11.16
N PRO A 196 -18.14 -5.86 11.93
CA PRO A 196 -17.44 -4.62 11.60
C PRO A 196 -15.93 -4.80 11.72
N LYS A 197 -15.21 -4.41 10.69
CA LYS A 197 -13.74 -4.29 10.68
C LYS A 197 -13.30 -2.90 11.11
N LYS A 198 -14.04 -1.90 10.67
CA LYS A 198 -13.87 -0.49 10.97
C LYS A 198 -15.23 0.19 10.95
N VAL A 199 -15.55 0.92 12.01
CA VAL A 199 -16.73 1.78 12.06
C VAL A 199 -16.28 3.22 11.85
N PHE A 200 -17.04 3.96 11.07
CA PHE A 200 -16.90 5.40 10.88
C PHE A 200 -18.00 6.09 11.70
N ASN A 201 -17.64 7.13 12.43
CA ASN A 201 -18.65 7.95 13.08
C ASN A 201 -19.34 8.78 12.00
N VAL A 202 -20.55 8.39 11.65
CA VAL A 202 -21.51 9.24 10.94
C VAL A 202 -22.15 10.09 12.02
N GLY A 203 -21.60 11.31 12.21
CA GLY A 203 -22.15 12.33 13.10
C GLY A 203 -23.39 12.96 12.51
#